data_18e1e7584b6688b8a557e30cecfedb1a
#
_entry.id   18e1e7584b6688b8a557e30cecfedb1a
#
_cell.length_a   1.000
_cell.length_b   1.000
_cell.length_c   1.000
_cell.angle_alpha   90.00
_cell.angle_beta   90.00
_cell.angle_gamma   90.00
#
_symmetry.space_group_name_H-M   'P 1'
#
loop_
_entity.id
_entity.type
_entity.pdbx_description
1 polymer ?
#
loop_
_entity_poly.entity_id
_entity_poly.type
_entity_poly.pdbx_seq_one_letter_code
_entity_poly.pdbx_strand_id
1 'polypeptide(L)'
;MNQPQQQPPAPRGGARPPIRLVLVDDHHMFRTGVRAELAEVAGNRLEVVGEAGAVEAAVETVERTRPDVVLLDVHLPGGTGRGGSDVIRGCPGLTTEDGRPVRFLALSVSDAAEDVIAVIRAGARGYVTKTISGTDLARAITRVADGDAVFSPRLAGFVLDAFGAAAGEVAEVDEELDRLSAREREVMRLIARGYQYKEVAKELFISVKTVET
;
A
#
# COMPACT_ATOMS: atom_id res chain seq x y z
N MET A 1 -32.02 13.38 -53.94
CA MET A 1 -32.56 12.94 -52.63
C MET A 1 -31.41 12.34 -51.83
N ASN A 2 -30.89 13.12 -50.88
CA ASN A 2 -29.72 12.72 -50.07
C ASN A 2 -30.24 12.25 -48.72
N GLN A 3 -30.10 10.95 -48.41
CA GLN A 3 -30.45 10.42 -47.10
C GLN A 3 -29.38 10.81 -46.10
N PRO A 4 -29.71 11.34 -44.90
CA PRO A 4 -28.75 11.57 -43.88
C PRO A 4 -28.28 10.21 -43.29
N GLN A 5 -26.97 9.95 -43.35
CA GLN A 5 -26.33 8.79 -42.71
C GLN A 5 -26.50 8.99 -41.18
N GLN A 6 -27.28 8.12 -40.57
CA GLN A 6 -27.35 8.02 -39.10
C GLN A 6 -26.01 7.47 -38.59
N GLN A 7 -25.25 8.33 -37.91
CA GLN A 7 -24.09 7.89 -37.12
C GLN A 7 -24.56 6.90 -36.06
N PRO A 8 -23.85 5.76 -35.89
CA PRO A 8 -24.14 4.86 -34.78
C PRO A 8 -23.95 5.59 -33.43
N PRO A 9 -24.84 5.33 -32.44
CA PRO A 9 -24.73 5.94 -31.14
C PRO A 9 -23.35 5.58 -30.52
N ALA A 10 -22.66 6.61 -29.99
CA ALA A 10 -21.44 6.44 -29.23
C ALA A 10 -21.63 5.39 -28.12
N PRO A 11 -20.64 4.55 -27.83
CA PRO A 11 -20.76 3.55 -26.79
C PRO A 11 -21.08 4.26 -25.47
N ARG A 12 -22.22 3.90 -24.88
CA ARG A 12 -22.60 4.37 -23.54
C ARG A 12 -21.50 3.94 -22.61
N GLY A 13 -20.86 4.88 -21.93
CA GLY A 13 -19.79 4.61 -20.96
C GLY A 13 -20.25 3.54 -19.99
N GLY A 14 -19.81 2.31 -20.18
CA GLY A 14 -20.06 1.20 -19.29
C GLY A 14 -19.48 1.55 -17.93
N ALA A 15 -20.29 1.53 -16.88
CA ALA A 15 -19.79 1.68 -15.52
C ALA A 15 -18.68 0.63 -15.31
N ARG A 16 -17.51 1.08 -14.86
CA ARG A 16 -16.39 0.17 -14.54
C ARG A 16 -16.89 -0.89 -13.54
N PRO A 17 -16.59 -2.16 -13.72
CA PRO A 17 -17.00 -3.17 -12.74
C PRO A 17 -16.44 -2.83 -11.36
N PRO A 18 -17.10 -3.26 -10.28
CA PRO A 18 -16.63 -3.02 -8.93
C PRO A 18 -15.25 -3.64 -8.72
N ILE A 19 -14.41 -2.99 -7.93
CA ILE A 19 -13.14 -3.55 -7.48
C ILE A 19 -13.45 -4.65 -6.49
N ARG A 20 -12.99 -5.88 -6.78
CA ARG A 20 -13.18 -7.06 -5.94
C ARG A 20 -12.14 -7.08 -4.83
N LEU A 21 -12.59 -7.10 -3.58
CA LEU A 21 -11.78 -6.94 -2.38
C LEU A 21 -11.88 -8.18 -1.48
N VAL A 22 -10.75 -8.66 -0.97
CA VAL A 22 -10.67 -9.61 0.14
C VAL A 22 -10.19 -8.89 1.39
N LEU A 23 -10.88 -9.09 2.53
CA LEU A 23 -10.52 -8.54 3.83
C LEU A 23 -9.82 -9.64 4.65
N VAL A 24 -8.59 -9.37 5.06
CA VAL A 24 -7.79 -10.30 5.88
C VAL A 24 -7.35 -9.62 7.16
N ASP A 25 -7.90 -10.08 8.29
CA ASP A 25 -7.64 -9.55 9.63
C ASP A 25 -8.15 -10.57 10.65
N ASP A 26 -7.46 -10.83 11.74
CA ASP A 26 -7.89 -11.79 12.75
C ASP A 26 -9.03 -11.26 13.63
N HIS A 27 -9.24 -9.93 13.66
CA HIS A 27 -10.31 -9.29 14.41
C HIS A 27 -11.61 -9.20 13.61
N HIS A 28 -12.55 -10.11 13.86
CA HIS A 28 -13.85 -10.15 13.19
C HIS A 28 -14.63 -8.82 13.24
N MET A 29 -14.63 -8.16 14.41
CA MET A 29 -15.31 -6.86 14.58
C MET A 29 -14.72 -5.78 13.67
N PHE A 30 -13.39 -5.79 13.49
CA PHE A 30 -12.72 -4.87 12.60
C PHE A 30 -13.12 -5.11 11.13
N ARG A 31 -13.11 -6.36 10.66
CA ARG A 31 -13.57 -6.70 9.30
C ARG A 31 -14.99 -6.26 9.04
N THR A 32 -15.90 -6.50 10.02
CA THR A 32 -17.30 -6.08 9.93
C THR A 32 -17.43 -4.56 9.82
N GLY A 33 -16.67 -3.81 10.64
CA GLY A 33 -16.65 -2.35 10.60
C GLY A 33 -16.14 -1.81 9.26
N VAL A 34 -15.01 -2.31 8.80
CA VAL A 34 -14.41 -1.91 7.50
C VAL A 34 -15.37 -2.18 6.34
N ARG A 35 -16.02 -3.35 6.32
CA ARG A 35 -17.01 -3.67 5.29
C ARG A 35 -18.19 -2.71 5.29
N ALA A 36 -18.74 -2.39 6.45
CA ALA A 36 -19.87 -1.46 6.58
C ALA A 36 -19.46 -0.05 6.13
N GLU A 37 -18.32 0.44 6.58
CA GLU A 37 -17.81 1.78 6.23
C GLU A 37 -17.49 1.89 4.74
N LEU A 38 -16.86 0.89 4.13
CA LEU A 38 -16.59 0.86 2.69
C LEU A 38 -17.88 0.82 1.86
N ALA A 39 -18.91 0.08 2.31
CA ALA A 39 -20.22 0.06 1.65
C ALA A 39 -20.88 1.44 1.66
N GLU A 40 -20.76 2.19 2.76
CA GLU A 40 -21.29 3.54 2.90
C GLU A 40 -20.55 4.54 1.99
N VAL A 41 -19.21 4.56 2.03
CA VAL A 41 -18.42 5.61 1.34
C VAL A 41 -18.17 5.31 -0.14
N ALA A 42 -18.09 4.05 -0.54
CA ALA A 42 -17.79 3.63 -1.91
C ALA A 42 -19.02 3.11 -2.68
N GLY A 43 -20.08 2.72 -1.99
CA GLY A 43 -21.27 2.13 -2.61
C GLY A 43 -20.89 0.92 -3.47
N ASN A 44 -21.43 0.86 -4.69
CA ASN A 44 -21.20 -0.25 -5.62
C ASN A 44 -19.83 -0.24 -6.32
N ARG A 45 -18.90 0.64 -5.93
CA ARG A 45 -17.55 0.69 -6.54
C ARG A 45 -16.59 -0.35 -5.96
N LEU A 46 -16.85 -0.84 -4.76
CA LEU A 46 -16.08 -1.87 -4.08
C LEU A 46 -16.99 -3.04 -3.72
N GLU A 47 -16.53 -4.25 -3.92
CA GLU A 47 -17.25 -5.48 -3.59
C GLU A 47 -16.35 -6.38 -2.74
N VAL A 48 -16.76 -6.69 -1.51
CA VAL A 48 -16.06 -7.65 -0.65
C VAL A 48 -16.45 -9.07 -1.07
N VAL A 49 -15.52 -9.78 -1.70
CA VAL A 49 -15.72 -11.14 -2.25
C VAL A 49 -15.22 -12.26 -1.34
N GLY A 50 -14.55 -11.90 -0.24
CA GLY A 50 -14.07 -12.88 0.74
C GLY A 50 -13.50 -12.22 2.00
N GLU A 51 -13.45 -13.00 3.07
CA GLU A 51 -12.85 -12.64 4.36
C GLU A 51 -12.03 -13.79 4.92
N ALA A 52 -10.95 -13.50 5.64
CA ALA A 52 -10.14 -14.48 6.34
C ALA A 52 -9.55 -13.89 7.63
N GLY A 53 -9.24 -14.76 8.61
CA GLY A 53 -8.69 -14.36 9.90
C GLY A 53 -7.35 -15.02 10.24
N ALA A 54 -6.78 -15.81 9.34
CA ALA A 54 -5.49 -16.50 9.51
C ALA A 54 -4.81 -16.68 8.17
N VAL A 55 -3.50 -16.93 8.18
CA VAL A 55 -2.66 -17.02 6.98
C VAL A 55 -3.18 -18.06 5.98
N GLU A 56 -3.42 -19.29 6.43
CA GLU A 56 -3.84 -20.39 5.54
C GLU A 56 -5.20 -20.13 4.89
N ALA A 57 -6.18 -19.67 5.70
CA ALA A 57 -7.50 -19.29 5.21
C ALA A 57 -7.46 -18.08 4.25
N ALA A 58 -6.51 -17.16 4.47
CA ALA A 58 -6.31 -16.02 3.59
C ALA A 58 -5.78 -16.46 2.22
N VAL A 59 -4.75 -17.30 2.17
CA VAL A 59 -4.20 -17.85 0.93
C VAL A 59 -5.28 -18.57 0.14
N GLU A 60 -6.01 -19.51 0.77
CA GLU A 60 -7.11 -20.26 0.13
C GLU A 60 -8.20 -19.31 -0.42
N THR A 61 -8.58 -18.30 0.37
CA THR A 61 -9.61 -17.33 -0.03
C THR A 61 -9.15 -16.50 -1.23
N VAL A 62 -7.91 -16.02 -1.22
CA VAL A 62 -7.34 -15.20 -2.30
C VAL A 62 -7.21 -16.03 -3.60
N GLU A 63 -6.72 -17.26 -3.53
CA GLU A 63 -6.61 -18.17 -4.67
C GLU A 63 -7.97 -18.48 -5.30
N ARG A 64 -8.97 -18.76 -4.48
CA ARG A 64 -10.33 -19.08 -4.91
C ARG A 64 -11.06 -17.90 -5.51
N THR A 65 -10.93 -16.71 -4.90
CA THR A 65 -11.71 -15.51 -5.31
C THR A 65 -11.01 -14.65 -6.33
N ARG A 66 -9.68 -14.74 -6.47
CA ARG A 66 -8.86 -13.93 -7.39
C ARG A 66 -9.26 -12.44 -7.39
N PRO A 67 -9.16 -11.76 -6.23
CA PRO A 67 -9.60 -10.38 -6.09
C PRO A 67 -8.67 -9.41 -6.81
N ASP A 68 -9.13 -8.17 -7.01
CA ASP A 68 -8.27 -7.09 -7.48
C ASP A 68 -7.30 -6.63 -6.39
N VAL A 69 -7.82 -6.51 -5.15
CA VAL A 69 -7.04 -6.05 -3.99
C VAL A 69 -7.32 -6.94 -2.77
N VAL A 70 -6.27 -7.24 -2.04
CA VAL A 70 -6.34 -7.84 -0.70
C VAL A 70 -5.97 -6.77 0.31
N LEU A 71 -6.92 -6.40 1.18
CA LEU A 71 -6.65 -5.58 2.36
C LEU A 71 -6.17 -6.50 3.47
N LEU A 72 -4.91 -6.37 3.86
CA LEU A 72 -4.18 -7.39 4.58
C LEU A 72 -3.61 -6.88 5.89
N ASP A 73 -4.08 -7.42 7.02
CA ASP A 73 -3.40 -7.18 8.29
C ASP A 73 -1.96 -7.72 8.26
N VAL A 74 -1.06 -6.94 8.82
CA VAL A 74 0.35 -7.31 8.95
C VAL A 74 0.53 -8.41 10.01
N HIS A 75 -0.24 -8.35 11.09
CA HIS A 75 -0.15 -9.26 12.22
C HIS A 75 -1.27 -10.31 12.19
N LEU A 76 -1.00 -11.43 11.53
CA LEU A 76 -1.95 -12.54 11.41
C LEU A 76 -1.42 -13.79 12.11
N PRO A 77 -2.29 -14.60 12.72
CA PRO A 77 -1.92 -15.90 13.22
C PRO A 77 -1.74 -16.93 12.08
N GLY A 78 -0.93 -17.95 12.32
CA GLY A 78 -0.66 -19.03 11.37
C GLY A 78 0.61 -18.82 10.54
N GLY A 79 0.76 -19.62 9.50
CA GLY A 79 1.93 -19.57 8.60
C GLY A 79 3.25 -19.89 9.29
N THR A 80 4.31 -19.20 8.86
CA THR A 80 5.66 -19.31 9.46
C THR A 80 5.91 -18.29 10.56
N GLY A 81 4.88 -17.55 11.00
CA GLY A 81 4.97 -16.51 12.03
C GLY A 81 5.33 -15.12 11.48
N ARG A 82 5.27 -14.93 10.16
CA ARG A 82 5.52 -13.64 9.49
C ARG A 82 4.23 -12.91 9.09
N GLY A 83 3.08 -13.39 9.57
CA GLY A 83 1.78 -12.76 9.39
C GLY A 83 1.43 -12.46 7.94
N GLY A 84 1.07 -11.21 7.64
CA GLY A 84 0.69 -10.78 6.29
C GLY A 84 1.74 -11.04 5.21
N SER A 85 3.03 -11.05 5.56
CA SER A 85 4.09 -11.41 4.60
C SER A 85 4.00 -12.86 4.13
N ASP A 86 3.50 -13.77 4.97
CA ASP A 86 3.32 -15.19 4.59
C ASP A 86 2.14 -15.33 3.61
N VAL A 87 1.07 -14.56 3.76
CA VAL A 87 -0.05 -14.53 2.80
C VAL A 87 0.43 -14.10 1.41
N ILE A 88 1.20 -13.00 1.33
CA ILE A 88 1.72 -12.51 0.05
C ILE A 88 2.61 -13.55 -0.62
N ARG A 89 3.51 -14.19 0.13
CA ARG A 89 4.41 -15.25 -0.38
C ARG A 89 3.66 -16.53 -0.74
N GLY A 90 2.53 -16.80 -0.09
CA GLY A 90 1.64 -17.92 -0.42
C GLY A 90 0.88 -17.75 -1.74
N CYS A 91 0.83 -16.53 -2.29
CA CYS A 91 0.11 -16.20 -3.54
C CYS A 91 1.04 -15.71 -4.66
N PRO A 92 2.13 -16.43 -5.02
CA PRO A 92 3.11 -15.93 -5.96
C PRO A 92 2.53 -15.82 -7.38
N GLY A 93 2.65 -14.65 -7.99
CA GLY A 93 2.24 -14.41 -9.38
C GLY A 93 0.74 -14.57 -9.65
N LEU A 94 -0.10 -14.59 -8.61
CA LEU A 94 -1.53 -14.75 -8.76
C LEU A 94 -2.14 -13.56 -9.51
N THR A 95 -3.05 -13.89 -10.46
CA THR A 95 -3.75 -12.90 -11.27
C THR A 95 -5.26 -12.98 -11.05
N THR A 96 -5.94 -11.86 -11.27
CA THR A 96 -7.40 -11.77 -11.38
C THR A 96 -7.90 -12.60 -12.59
N GLU A 97 -9.21 -12.74 -12.73
CA GLU A 97 -9.80 -13.39 -13.91
C GLU A 97 -9.44 -12.69 -15.24
N ASP A 98 -9.24 -11.35 -15.19
CA ASP A 98 -8.82 -10.54 -16.34
C ASP A 98 -7.30 -10.55 -16.59
N GLY A 99 -6.54 -11.37 -15.86
CA GLY A 99 -5.09 -11.49 -16.01
C GLY A 99 -4.28 -10.36 -15.37
N ARG A 100 -4.89 -9.45 -14.62
CA ARG A 100 -4.18 -8.40 -13.87
C ARG A 100 -3.57 -9.00 -12.59
N PRO A 101 -2.42 -8.52 -12.10
CA PRO A 101 -1.88 -9.00 -10.84
C PRO A 101 -2.82 -8.72 -9.66
N VAL A 102 -3.03 -9.71 -8.79
CA VAL A 102 -3.63 -9.47 -7.47
C VAL A 102 -2.70 -8.57 -6.65
N ARG A 103 -3.24 -7.53 -6.02
CA ARG A 103 -2.45 -6.55 -5.29
C ARG A 103 -2.76 -6.56 -3.81
N PHE A 104 -1.74 -6.32 -3.00
CA PHE A 104 -1.85 -6.34 -1.55
C PHE A 104 -1.66 -4.93 -1.00
N LEU A 105 -2.64 -4.46 -0.21
CA LEU A 105 -2.58 -3.24 0.59
C LEU A 105 -2.49 -3.64 2.06
N ALA A 106 -1.33 -3.46 2.66
CA ALA A 106 -1.12 -3.78 4.06
C ALA A 106 -1.84 -2.79 4.97
N LEU A 107 -2.41 -3.29 6.05
CA LEU A 107 -3.14 -2.55 7.07
C LEU A 107 -2.60 -2.94 8.44
N SER A 108 -2.23 -1.97 9.29
CA SER A 108 -1.66 -2.26 10.61
C SER A 108 -2.01 -1.19 11.65
N VAL A 109 -1.96 -1.55 12.91
CA VAL A 109 -2.04 -0.60 14.03
C VAL A 109 -0.71 0.13 14.23
N SER A 110 0.40 -0.42 13.75
CA SER A 110 1.76 0.09 13.88
C SER A 110 2.26 0.68 12.57
N ASP A 111 3.13 1.67 12.65
CA ASP A 111 3.93 2.21 11.56
C ASP A 111 5.42 1.90 11.74
N ALA A 112 5.75 0.83 12.48
CA ALA A 112 7.12 0.39 12.69
C ALA A 112 7.80 0.05 11.35
N ALA A 113 9.02 0.56 11.17
CA ALA A 113 9.76 0.39 9.92
C ALA A 113 9.96 -1.08 9.52
N GLU A 114 10.15 -1.95 10.50
CA GLU A 114 10.35 -3.40 10.30
C GLU A 114 9.14 -4.06 9.66
N ASP A 115 7.93 -3.75 10.15
CA ASP A 115 6.66 -4.26 9.63
C ASP A 115 6.43 -3.78 8.19
N VAL A 116 6.66 -2.48 7.95
CA VAL A 116 6.52 -1.87 6.61
C VAL A 116 7.47 -2.54 5.62
N ILE A 117 8.76 -2.64 5.98
CA ILE A 117 9.80 -3.23 5.11
C ILE A 117 9.49 -4.71 4.83
N ALA A 118 9.04 -5.46 5.82
CA ALA A 118 8.75 -6.89 5.68
C ALA A 118 7.66 -7.16 4.63
N VAL A 119 6.52 -6.44 4.71
CA VAL A 119 5.40 -6.65 3.77
C VAL A 119 5.68 -6.07 2.38
N ILE A 120 6.42 -4.96 2.28
CA ILE A 120 6.82 -4.41 0.98
C ILE A 120 7.80 -5.34 0.26
N ARG A 121 8.79 -5.89 0.97
CA ARG A 121 9.70 -6.91 0.40
C ARG A 121 8.97 -8.19 0.00
N ALA A 122 7.87 -8.53 0.67
CA ALA A 122 7.01 -9.64 0.27
C ALA A 122 6.21 -9.35 -0.99
N GLY A 123 5.97 -8.07 -1.35
CA GLY A 123 5.27 -7.66 -2.57
C GLY A 123 4.04 -6.79 -2.35
N ALA A 124 3.80 -6.27 -1.13
CA ALA A 124 2.72 -5.30 -0.91
C ALA A 124 2.93 -4.03 -1.74
N ARG A 125 1.84 -3.51 -2.32
CA ARG A 125 1.86 -2.27 -3.13
C ARG A 125 1.51 -1.03 -2.32
N GLY A 126 1.18 -1.19 -1.05
CA GLY A 126 0.90 -0.08 -0.17
C GLY A 126 0.84 -0.51 1.28
N TYR A 127 0.86 0.50 2.14
CA TYR A 127 0.74 0.35 3.58
C TYR A 127 -0.05 1.52 4.16
N VAL A 128 -1.07 1.23 4.94
CA VAL A 128 -1.90 2.20 5.65
C VAL A 128 -2.09 1.77 7.10
N THR A 129 -2.30 2.73 8.00
CA THR A 129 -2.60 2.41 9.41
C THR A 129 -4.10 2.21 9.62
N LYS A 130 -4.49 1.39 10.59
CA LYS A 130 -5.90 1.13 10.95
C LYS A 130 -6.65 2.38 11.46
N THR A 131 -5.95 3.51 11.62
CA THR A 131 -6.53 4.82 11.96
C THR A 131 -6.99 5.62 10.73
N ILE A 132 -6.79 5.09 9.51
CA ILE A 132 -7.24 5.71 8.27
C ILE A 132 -8.76 5.86 8.24
N SER A 133 -9.27 6.96 7.67
CA SER A 133 -10.72 7.11 7.45
C SER A 133 -11.22 6.17 6.35
N GLY A 134 -12.51 5.76 6.39
CA GLY A 134 -13.08 4.91 5.34
C GLY A 134 -13.01 5.54 3.95
N THR A 135 -13.19 6.86 3.85
CA THR A 135 -13.05 7.59 2.58
C THR A 135 -11.62 7.51 2.03
N ASP A 136 -10.60 7.68 2.87
CA ASP A 136 -9.22 7.60 2.45
C ASP A 136 -8.81 6.16 2.17
N LEU A 137 -9.34 5.18 2.91
CA LEU A 137 -9.15 3.75 2.66
C LEU A 137 -9.74 3.36 1.30
N ALA A 138 -10.96 3.77 0.98
CA ALA A 138 -11.58 3.52 -0.33
C ALA A 138 -10.77 4.13 -1.48
N ARG A 139 -10.19 5.31 -1.27
CA ARG A 139 -9.27 5.95 -2.23
C ARG A 139 -7.97 5.16 -2.37
N ALA A 140 -7.39 4.71 -1.25
CA ALA A 140 -6.18 3.89 -1.25
C ALA A 140 -6.37 2.57 -2.00
N ILE A 141 -7.50 1.87 -1.74
CA ILE A 141 -7.86 0.62 -2.45
C ILE A 141 -7.97 0.88 -3.95
N THR A 142 -8.65 1.94 -4.37
CA THR A 142 -8.81 2.29 -5.79
C THR A 142 -7.46 2.53 -6.45
N ARG A 143 -6.58 3.31 -5.83
CA ARG A 143 -5.24 3.58 -6.35
C ARG A 143 -4.40 2.31 -6.47
N VAL A 144 -4.44 1.45 -5.46
CA VAL A 144 -3.74 0.16 -5.50
C VAL A 144 -4.30 -0.72 -6.62
N ALA A 145 -5.63 -0.78 -6.81
CA ALA A 145 -6.26 -1.51 -7.92
C ALA A 145 -5.84 -0.97 -9.30
N ASP A 146 -5.56 0.32 -9.42
CA ASP A 146 -5.03 0.94 -10.64
C ASP A 146 -3.52 0.72 -10.85
N GLY A 147 -2.82 0.20 -9.85
CA GLY A 147 -1.38 -0.14 -9.92
C GLY A 147 -0.46 0.83 -9.21
N ASP A 148 -1.00 1.88 -8.62
CA ASP A 148 -0.22 2.85 -7.85
C ASP A 148 0.34 2.21 -6.56
N ALA A 149 1.44 2.76 -6.08
CA ALA A 149 1.90 2.53 -4.72
C ALA A 149 1.22 3.53 -3.77
N VAL A 150 0.83 3.06 -2.58
CA VAL A 150 0.16 3.88 -1.57
C VAL A 150 0.89 3.80 -0.24
N PHE A 151 1.54 4.91 0.13
CA PHE A 151 2.23 5.08 1.41
C PHE A 151 1.94 6.47 1.97
N SER A 152 1.95 6.61 3.29
CA SER A 152 2.06 7.94 3.88
C SER A 152 3.46 8.52 3.57
N PRO A 153 3.63 9.86 3.56
CA PRO A 153 4.95 10.47 3.33
C PRO A 153 6.03 9.94 4.28
N ARG A 154 5.67 9.68 5.54
CA ARG A 154 6.57 9.10 6.55
C ARG A 154 7.01 7.69 6.18
N LEU A 155 6.09 6.85 5.71
CA LEU A 155 6.37 5.46 5.35
C LEU A 155 7.14 5.36 4.03
N ALA A 156 6.95 6.31 3.11
CA ALA A 156 7.72 6.38 1.87
C ALA A 156 9.23 6.53 2.15
N GLY A 157 9.62 7.27 3.20
CA GLY A 157 11.00 7.37 3.64
C GLY A 157 11.60 6.00 4.02
N PHE A 158 10.88 5.20 4.81
CA PHE A 158 11.35 3.84 5.18
C PHE A 158 11.51 2.93 3.97
N VAL A 159 10.61 3.04 3.00
CA VAL A 159 10.67 2.25 1.76
C VAL A 159 11.90 2.65 0.95
N LEU A 160 12.15 3.94 0.77
CA LEU A 160 13.32 4.45 0.05
C LEU A 160 14.63 4.05 0.75
N ASP A 161 14.73 4.19 2.08
CA ASP A 161 15.90 3.79 2.84
C ASP A 161 16.18 2.28 2.73
N ALA A 162 15.13 1.44 2.81
CA ALA A 162 15.25 -0.01 2.74
C ALA A 162 15.67 -0.53 1.35
N PHE A 163 15.26 0.16 0.29
CA PHE A 163 15.60 -0.21 -1.08
C PHE A 163 16.80 0.56 -1.61
N GLY A 164 17.06 1.78 -1.14
CA GLY A 164 18.26 2.54 -1.46
C GLY A 164 19.54 1.87 -0.93
N ALA A 165 19.47 1.28 0.26
CA ALA A 165 20.58 0.48 0.81
C ALA A 165 20.83 -0.82 0.03
N ALA A 166 19.81 -1.38 -0.64
CA ALA A 166 19.94 -2.58 -1.49
C ALA A 166 20.34 -2.25 -2.94
N ALA A 167 20.12 -1.01 -3.39
CA ALA A 167 20.56 -0.52 -4.70
C ALA A 167 22.02 -0.07 -4.72
N GLY A 168 22.72 -0.13 -3.60
CA GLY A 168 24.12 0.23 -3.46
C GLY A 168 25.13 -0.67 -4.22
N GLU A 169 24.63 -1.64 -5.01
CA GLU A 169 25.50 -2.43 -5.91
C GLU A 169 25.28 -2.13 -7.41
N VAL A 170 24.23 -1.43 -7.82
CA VAL A 170 24.04 -1.01 -9.23
C VAL A 170 23.19 0.25 -9.31
N ALA A 171 23.74 1.42 -9.05
CA ALA A 171 23.25 2.68 -9.60
C ALA A 171 24.40 3.67 -9.63
N GLU A 172 24.60 4.26 -10.77
CA GLU A 172 25.43 5.47 -10.93
C GLU A 172 25.04 6.46 -9.85
N VAL A 173 26.01 6.81 -9.04
CA VAL A 173 25.91 7.72 -7.92
C VAL A 173 25.46 9.06 -8.47
N ASP A 174 24.34 9.59 -7.97
CA ASP A 174 23.96 10.97 -8.23
C ASP A 174 25.05 11.87 -7.64
N GLU A 175 25.91 12.42 -8.48
CA GLU A 175 27.11 13.20 -8.10
C GLU A 175 26.79 14.38 -7.15
N GLU A 176 25.52 14.81 -7.07
CA GLU A 176 25.09 15.84 -6.13
C GLU A 176 24.93 15.32 -4.70
N LEU A 177 24.52 14.07 -4.51
CA LEU A 177 24.42 13.46 -3.16
C LEU A 177 25.79 13.12 -2.57
N ASP A 178 26.79 12.84 -3.40
CA ASP A 178 28.17 12.59 -2.96
C ASP A 178 28.87 13.86 -2.47
N ARG A 179 28.39 15.05 -2.84
CA ARG A 179 28.88 16.33 -2.35
C ARG A 179 28.43 16.66 -0.93
N LEU A 180 27.38 16.00 -0.43
CA LEU A 180 26.89 16.20 0.93
C LEU A 180 27.82 15.52 1.94
N SER A 181 28.15 16.23 3.00
CA SER A 181 28.84 15.65 4.17
C SER A 181 27.99 14.57 4.81
N ALA A 182 28.61 13.67 5.58
CA ALA A 182 27.88 12.64 6.33
C ALA A 182 26.78 13.24 7.22
N ARG A 183 26.99 14.46 7.71
CA ARG A 183 26.05 15.17 8.58
C ARG A 183 24.86 15.73 7.81
N GLU A 184 25.08 16.30 6.64
CA GLU A 184 24.01 16.79 5.75
C GLU A 184 23.15 15.64 5.25
N ARG A 185 23.73 14.48 4.94
CA ARG A 185 22.99 13.27 4.59
C ARG A 185 22.10 12.78 5.74
N GLU A 186 22.54 12.89 6.99
CA GLU A 186 21.77 12.50 8.17
C GLU A 186 20.61 13.47 8.43
N VAL A 187 20.82 14.78 8.25
CA VAL A 187 19.78 15.81 8.28
C VAL A 187 18.72 15.52 7.21
N MET A 188 19.15 15.29 5.95
CA MET A 188 18.25 14.99 4.84
C MET A 188 17.43 13.73 5.08
N ARG A 189 18.01 12.67 5.67
CA ARG A 189 17.29 11.45 6.04
C ARG A 189 16.19 11.72 7.05
N LEU A 190 16.44 12.51 8.08
CA LEU A 190 15.45 12.83 9.09
C LEU A 190 14.32 13.69 8.53
N ILE A 191 14.64 14.67 7.66
CA ILE A 191 13.65 15.50 6.94
C ILE A 191 12.80 14.61 6.01
N ALA A 192 13.41 13.70 5.25
CA ALA A 192 12.71 12.76 4.37
C ALA A 192 11.78 11.81 5.15
N ARG A 193 12.10 11.51 6.42
CA ARG A 193 11.25 10.76 7.35
C ARG A 193 10.11 11.59 7.95
N GLY A 194 10.00 12.88 7.59
CA GLY A 194 8.94 13.77 8.05
C GLY A 194 9.18 14.44 9.40
N TYR A 195 10.42 14.37 9.93
CA TYR A 195 10.79 15.13 11.14
C TYR A 195 10.78 16.64 10.83
N GLN A 196 10.22 17.43 11.74
CA GLN A 196 10.32 18.87 11.65
C GLN A 196 11.73 19.34 11.98
N TYR A 197 12.17 20.47 11.44
CA TYR A 197 13.53 21.03 11.67
C TYR A 197 13.92 21.10 13.13
N LYS A 198 12.95 21.41 14.04
CA LYS A 198 13.17 21.44 15.48
C LYS A 198 13.45 20.04 16.07
N GLU A 199 12.80 19.02 15.55
CA GLU A 199 12.99 17.62 15.95
C GLU A 199 14.33 17.09 15.44
N VAL A 200 14.67 17.39 14.17
CA VAL A 200 15.97 17.07 13.58
C VAL A 200 17.10 17.72 14.38
N ALA A 201 16.95 19.02 14.71
CA ALA A 201 17.95 19.74 15.49
C ALA A 201 18.17 19.11 16.87
N LYS A 202 17.09 18.66 17.54
CA LYS A 202 17.16 17.98 18.84
C LYS A 202 17.81 16.61 18.74
N GLU A 203 17.41 15.80 17.75
CA GLU A 203 17.92 14.43 17.55
C GLU A 203 19.42 14.44 17.24
N LEU A 204 19.85 15.40 16.43
CA LEU A 204 21.23 15.53 16.00
C LEU A 204 22.10 16.43 16.90
N PHE A 205 21.55 16.98 17.98
CA PHE A 205 22.26 17.90 18.88
C PHE A 205 22.88 19.11 18.16
N ILE A 206 22.15 19.69 17.19
CA ILE A 206 22.56 20.87 16.42
C ILE A 206 21.53 21.99 16.52
N SER A 207 21.84 23.17 16.03
CA SER A 207 20.89 24.28 16.00
C SER A 207 19.86 24.11 14.87
N VAL A 208 18.64 24.62 15.06
CA VAL A 208 17.62 24.64 13.99
C VAL A 208 18.13 25.38 12.77
N LYS A 209 18.90 26.45 12.96
CA LYS A 209 19.53 27.23 11.87
C LYS A 209 20.50 26.37 11.03
N THR A 210 21.17 25.40 11.65
CA THR A 210 22.07 24.45 10.95
C THR A 210 21.31 23.45 10.09
N VAL A 211 20.03 23.18 10.41
CA VAL A 211 19.15 22.29 9.62
C VAL A 211 18.58 23.02 8.40
N GLU A 212 18.45 24.34 8.45
CA GLU A 212 17.87 25.20 7.41
C GLU A 212 18.87 25.64 6.33
N THR A 213 20.17 25.40 6.55
CA THR A 213 21.23 25.80 5.60
C THR A 213 21.54 24.69 4.64
#